data_9970583f747accc8e27ab1a6e8a792a8
#
_entry.id   9970583f747accc8e27ab1a6e8a792a8
#
_cell.length_a   1.000
_cell.length_b   1.000
_cell.length_c   1.000
_cell.angle_alpha   90.00
_cell.angle_beta   90.00
_cell.angle_gamma   90.00
#
_symmetry.space_group_name_H-M   'P 1'
#
loop_
_entity.id
_entity.type
_entity.pdbx_description
1 polymer ?
#
loop_
_entity_poly.entity_id
_entity_poly.type
_entity_poly.pdbx_seq_one_letter_code
_entity_poly.pdbx_strand_id
1 'polypeptide(L)'
;MKKNLIIPVMGVVVLAVCVLFYLNQTTDKNNKQEEISNLVFETPDFYNRGLIDEKAMGEFYVVNFFASWCKPCLAEHPLLMEMKKQGIKIIGVNFRDDEENFKEWIKEHGNPFERILRDDGTIAYEMGLIGVPETYFIVNKNIQKKIQGPLFYEDIEQYL
;
A
#
# COMPACT_ATOMS: atom_id res chain seq x y z
N MET A 1 -45.03 -38.81 7.73
CA MET A 1 -43.81 -38.54 8.50
C MET A 1 -42.61 -38.13 7.64
N LYS A 2 -42.72 -37.14 6.73
CA LYS A 2 -41.61 -36.68 5.88
C LYS A 2 -41.28 -35.17 5.99
N LYS A 3 -42.01 -34.42 6.82
CA LYS A 3 -41.84 -32.96 6.94
C LYS A 3 -40.66 -32.50 7.82
N ASN A 4 -40.10 -33.32 8.70
CA ASN A 4 -39.13 -32.91 9.71
C ASN A 4 -37.65 -33.03 9.24
N LEU A 5 -37.38 -33.61 8.06
CA LEU A 5 -36.02 -33.78 7.54
C LEU A 5 -35.58 -32.60 6.63
N ILE A 6 -36.54 -31.86 6.08
CA ILE A 6 -36.26 -30.78 5.12
C ILE A 6 -35.64 -29.57 5.82
N ILE A 7 -36.09 -29.24 7.02
CA ILE A 7 -35.59 -28.07 7.79
C ILE A 7 -34.11 -28.19 8.14
N PRO A 8 -33.61 -29.32 8.71
CA PRO A 8 -32.19 -29.45 9.00
C PRO A 8 -31.30 -29.48 7.74
N VAL A 9 -31.80 -30.09 6.64
CA VAL A 9 -31.07 -30.13 5.36
C VAL A 9 -30.96 -28.74 4.76
N MET A 10 -32.01 -27.92 4.78
CA MET A 10 -31.91 -26.51 4.34
C MET A 10 -30.91 -25.68 5.18
N GLY A 11 -30.91 -25.91 6.51
CA GLY A 11 -29.93 -25.23 7.39
C GLY A 11 -28.49 -25.56 7.03
N VAL A 12 -28.20 -26.83 6.76
CA VAL A 12 -26.85 -27.27 6.36
C VAL A 12 -26.45 -26.69 5.00
N VAL A 13 -27.36 -26.64 4.03
CA VAL A 13 -27.12 -26.07 2.70
C VAL A 13 -26.82 -24.55 2.81
N VAL A 14 -27.62 -23.81 3.58
CA VAL A 14 -27.39 -22.37 3.78
C VAL A 14 -26.04 -22.13 4.45
N LEU A 15 -25.70 -22.91 5.46
CA LEU A 15 -24.41 -22.79 6.15
C LEU A 15 -23.23 -23.09 5.23
N ALA A 16 -23.36 -24.13 4.39
CA ALA A 16 -22.34 -24.46 3.38
C ALA A 16 -22.16 -23.34 2.36
N VAL A 17 -23.23 -22.73 1.87
CA VAL A 17 -23.18 -21.60 0.94
C VAL A 17 -22.54 -20.38 1.59
N CYS A 18 -22.87 -20.08 2.85
CA CYS A 18 -22.25 -18.96 3.59
C CYS A 18 -20.75 -19.20 3.79
N VAL A 19 -20.33 -20.42 4.12
CA VAL A 19 -18.92 -20.78 4.27
C VAL A 19 -18.19 -20.67 2.94
N LEU A 20 -18.75 -21.20 1.86
CA LEU A 20 -18.16 -21.08 0.52
C LEU A 20 -18.04 -19.62 0.08
N PHE A 21 -19.06 -18.82 0.34
CA PHE A 21 -19.01 -17.38 0.03
C PHE A 21 -17.94 -16.66 0.85
N TYR A 22 -17.82 -16.96 2.13
CA TYR A 22 -16.77 -16.41 2.99
C TYR A 22 -15.37 -16.81 2.52
N LEU A 23 -15.17 -18.11 2.19
CA LEU A 23 -13.89 -18.60 1.67
C LEU A 23 -13.54 -17.96 0.32
N ASN A 24 -14.51 -17.78 -0.56
CA ASN A 24 -14.29 -17.11 -1.84
C ASN A 24 -13.89 -15.65 -1.66
N GLN A 25 -14.50 -14.91 -0.73
CA GLN A 25 -14.13 -13.53 -0.44
C GLN A 25 -12.70 -13.41 0.14
N THR A 26 -12.29 -14.34 0.99
CA THR A 26 -10.93 -14.33 1.56
C THR A 26 -9.88 -14.67 0.51
N THR A 27 -10.17 -15.60 -0.40
CA THR A 27 -9.27 -15.95 -1.50
C THR A 27 -9.09 -14.78 -2.47
N ASP A 28 -10.17 -14.08 -2.81
CA ASP A 28 -10.13 -12.93 -3.72
C ASP A 28 -9.32 -11.76 -3.15
N LYS A 29 -9.48 -11.48 -1.84
CA LYS A 29 -8.66 -10.47 -1.15
C LYS A 29 -7.17 -10.83 -1.14
N ASN A 30 -6.84 -12.09 -0.88
CA ASN A 30 -5.45 -12.55 -0.84
C ASN A 30 -4.80 -12.47 -2.24
N ASN A 31 -5.50 -12.88 -3.29
CA ASN A 31 -5.02 -12.78 -4.67
C ASN A 31 -4.77 -11.32 -5.08
N LYS A 32 -5.70 -10.42 -4.75
CA LYS A 32 -5.52 -8.99 -5.04
C LYS A 32 -4.36 -8.37 -4.27
N GLN A 33 -4.14 -8.79 -3.03
CA GLN A 33 -3.02 -8.35 -2.20
C GLN A 33 -1.67 -8.79 -2.78
N GLU A 34 -1.58 -10.04 -3.26
CA GLU A 34 -0.38 -10.58 -3.92
C GLU A 34 -0.10 -9.88 -5.25
N GLU A 35 -1.14 -9.60 -6.04
CA GLU A 35 -1.03 -8.86 -7.30
C GLU A 35 -0.50 -7.43 -7.08
N ILE A 36 -1.00 -6.72 -6.07
CA ILE A 36 -0.53 -5.38 -5.68
C ILE A 36 0.94 -5.43 -5.24
N SER A 37 1.30 -6.40 -4.41
CA SER A 37 2.69 -6.60 -3.96
C SER A 37 3.60 -6.79 -5.16
N ASN A 38 3.26 -7.70 -6.06
CA ASN A 38 4.05 -7.99 -7.25
C ASN A 38 4.26 -6.75 -8.12
N LEU A 39 3.22 -5.95 -8.33
CA LEU A 39 3.30 -4.74 -9.14
C LEU A 39 4.33 -3.73 -8.59
N VAL A 40 4.33 -3.51 -7.27
CA VAL A 40 5.29 -2.60 -6.61
C VAL A 40 6.72 -3.14 -6.73
N PHE A 41 6.92 -4.45 -6.54
CA PHE A 41 8.26 -5.04 -6.54
C PHE A 41 8.79 -5.35 -7.95
N GLU A 42 7.92 -5.53 -8.95
CA GLU A 42 8.30 -5.73 -10.35
C GLU A 42 8.51 -4.41 -11.11
N THR A 43 8.10 -3.26 -10.54
CA THR A 43 8.34 -1.96 -11.15
C THR A 43 9.79 -1.50 -10.93
N PRO A 44 10.51 -1.09 -11.99
CA PRO A 44 11.88 -0.59 -11.86
C PRO A 44 11.94 0.67 -10.99
N ASP A 45 13.01 0.75 -10.18
CA ASP A 45 13.33 1.93 -9.40
C ASP A 45 13.61 3.15 -10.31
N PHE A 46 13.17 4.33 -9.88
CA PHE A 46 13.34 5.59 -10.60
C PHE A 46 14.79 5.86 -11.03
N TYR A 47 15.76 5.51 -10.20
CA TYR A 47 17.19 5.69 -10.46
C TYR A 47 17.84 4.47 -11.13
N ASN A 48 17.06 3.56 -11.72
CA ASN A 48 17.54 2.34 -12.38
C ASN A 48 18.41 1.44 -11.49
N ARG A 49 18.17 1.43 -10.18
CA ARG A 49 18.86 0.55 -9.21
C ARG A 49 18.34 -0.89 -9.24
N GLY A 50 17.56 -1.24 -10.27
CA GLY A 50 16.91 -2.54 -10.42
C GLY A 50 15.59 -2.64 -9.69
N LEU A 51 15.02 -3.83 -9.67
CA LEU A 51 13.79 -4.12 -8.94
C LEU A 51 14.00 -4.05 -7.43
N ILE A 52 12.93 -3.80 -6.70
CA ILE A 52 12.98 -3.79 -5.24
C ILE A 52 13.02 -5.26 -4.76
N ASP A 53 14.03 -5.60 -3.96
CA ASP A 53 14.01 -6.87 -3.25
C ASP A 53 13.06 -6.76 -2.05
N GLU A 54 11.91 -7.42 -2.15
CA GLU A 54 10.91 -7.43 -1.09
C GLU A 54 11.47 -7.93 0.25
N LYS A 55 12.38 -8.93 0.21
CA LYS A 55 13.03 -9.46 1.42
C LYS A 55 13.89 -8.39 2.10
N ALA A 56 14.50 -7.49 1.31
CA ALA A 56 15.25 -6.38 1.85
C ALA A 56 14.38 -5.34 2.55
N MET A 57 13.08 -5.28 2.25
CA MET A 57 12.16 -4.38 2.94
C MET A 57 11.84 -4.83 4.36
N GLY A 58 11.92 -6.13 4.65
CA GLY A 58 11.61 -6.71 5.96
C GLY A 58 10.11 -6.95 6.16
N GLU A 59 9.73 -7.25 7.40
CA GLU A 59 8.34 -7.56 7.74
C GLU A 59 7.43 -6.32 7.82
N PHE A 60 8.01 -5.15 8.08
CA PHE A 60 7.30 -3.87 8.15
C PHE A 60 7.96 -2.85 7.23
N TYR A 61 7.15 -2.26 6.37
CA TYR A 61 7.53 -1.13 5.51
C TYR A 61 6.30 -0.30 5.15
N VAL A 62 6.55 0.86 4.55
CA VAL A 62 5.52 1.81 4.15
C VAL A 62 5.60 2.06 2.65
N VAL A 63 4.43 2.17 2.00
CA VAL A 63 4.30 2.66 0.63
C VAL A 63 3.57 4.00 0.67
N ASN A 64 4.22 5.05 0.17
CA ASN A 64 3.66 6.40 0.17
C ASN A 64 3.56 6.92 -1.27
N PHE A 65 2.33 7.25 -1.68
CA PHE A 65 2.06 7.91 -2.95
C PHE A 65 2.18 9.40 -2.79
N PHE A 66 3.00 10.02 -3.62
CA PHE A 66 3.28 11.45 -3.57
C PHE A 66 3.56 12.05 -4.95
N ALA A 67 3.63 13.37 -5.02
CA ALA A 67 4.09 14.09 -6.20
C ALA A 67 4.70 15.45 -5.82
N SER A 68 5.59 15.99 -6.64
CA SER A 68 6.19 17.30 -6.41
C SER A 68 5.19 18.46 -6.46
N TRP A 69 4.15 18.33 -7.26
CA TRP A 69 3.06 19.30 -7.37
C TRP A 69 2.04 19.24 -6.22
N CYS A 70 2.15 18.25 -5.33
CA CYS A 70 1.20 17.99 -4.26
C CYS A 70 1.59 18.76 -2.98
N LYS A 71 0.90 19.84 -2.66
CA LYS A 71 1.16 20.63 -1.46
C LYS A 71 0.94 19.86 -0.14
N PRO A 72 -0.11 19.04 0.03
CA PRO A 72 -0.26 18.21 1.23
C PRO A 72 0.86 17.19 1.40
N CYS A 73 1.46 16.69 0.30
CA CYS A 73 2.61 15.79 0.36
C CYS A 73 3.84 16.49 0.97
N LEU A 74 4.02 17.77 0.66
CA LEU A 74 5.08 18.56 1.29
C LEU A 74 4.83 18.76 2.79
N ALA A 75 3.57 18.87 3.21
CA ALA A 75 3.24 19.03 4.62
C ALA A 75 3.57 17.79 5.47
N GLU A 76 3.41 16.57 4.94
CA GLU A 76 3.75 15.33 5.63
C GLU A 76 5.24 14.96 5.52
N HIS A 77 5.97 15.55 4.57
CA HIS A 77 7.34 15.16 4.25
C HIS A 77 8.30 15.16 5.46
N PRO A 78 8.26 16.13 6.39
CA PRO A 78 9.08 16.08 7.60
C PRO A 78 8.84 14.83 8.44
N LEU A 79 7.60 14.33 8.45
CA LEU A 79 7.21 13.14 9.18
C LEU A 79 7.80 11.88 8.54
N LEU A 80 7.76 11.78 7.21
CA LEU A 80 8.43 10.71 6.45
C LEU A 80 9.94 10.71 6.68
N MET A 81 10.55 11.89 6.77
CA MET A 81 11.97 12.03 7.11
C MET A 81 12.28 11.53 8.53
N GLU A 82 11.37 11.76 9.48
CA GLU A 82 11.52 11.24 10.85
C GLU A 82 11.37 9.71 10.87
N MET A 83 10.37 9.15 10.19
CA MET A 83 10.20 7.70 10.06
C MET A 83 11.46 7.03 9.50
N LYS A 84 12.09 7.63 8.48
CA LYS A 84 13.37 7.15 7.94
C LYS A 84 14.48 7.15 8.98
N LYS A 85 14.61 8.20 9.81
CA LYS A 85 15.61 8.27 10.88
C LYS A 85 15.42 7.17 11.92
N GLN A 86 14.17 6.78 12.16
CA GLN A 86 13.82 5.66 13.03
C GLN A 86 14.04 4.28 12.39
N GLY A 87 14.54 4.25 11.14
CA GLY A 87 14.84 3.02 10.42
C GLY A 87 13.65 2.38 9.69
N ILE A 88 12.52 3.08 9.62
CA ILE A 88 11.36 2.62 8.85
C ILE A 88 11.68 2.77 7.36
N LYS A 89 11.55 1.68 6.63
CA LYS A 89 11.74 1.66 5.17
C LYS A 89 10.49 2.15 4.47
N ILE A 90 10.66 3.10 3.56
CA ILE A 90 9.58 3.73 2.83
C ILE A 90 9.82 3.57 1.34
N ILE A 91 8.86 3.00 0.62
CA ILE A 91 8.81 3.02 -0.84
C ILE A 91 7.97 4.23 -1.24
N GLY A 92 8.58 5.16 -1.96
CA GLY A 92 7.86 6.29 -2.57
C GLY A 92 7.33 5.90 -3.95
N VAL A 93 6.05 6.15 -4.21
CA VAL A 93 5.45 6.02 -5.53
C VAL A 93 5.16 7.42 -6.05
N ASN A 94 6.00 7.89 -6.97
CA ASN A 94 5.91 9.22 -7.56
C ASN A 94 4.85 9.21 -8.66
N PHE A 95 3.67 9.73 -8.32
CA PHE A 95 2.45 9.64 -9.11
C PHE A 95 2.34 10.77 -10.13
N ARG A 96 2.31 10.42 -11.42
CA ARG A 96 2.07 11.33 -12.56
C ARG A 96 2.79 12.65 -12.43
N ASP A 97 4.08 12.57 -12.18
CA ASP A 97 4.93 13.72 -11.90
C ASP A 97 5.91 13.99 -13.05
N ASP A 98 6.34 15.23 -13.16
CA ASP A 98 7.42 15.60 -14.05
C ASP A 98 8.77 15.23 -13.42
N GLU A 99 9.66 14.65 -14.22
CA GLU A 99 10.93 14.12 -13.72
C GLU A 99 11.86 15.21 -13.19
N GLU A 100 11.91 16.37 -13.83
CA GLU A 100 12.77 17.47 -13.41
C GLU A 100 12.23 18.13 -12.15
N ASN A 101 10.93 18.41 -12.09
CA ASN A 101 10.27 18.94 -10.91
C ASN A 101 10.44 18.00 -9.70
N PHE A 102 10.29 16.69 -9.91
CA PHE A 102 10.54 15.70 -8.87
C PHE A 102 11.99 15.71 -8.37
N LYS A 103 12.99 15.77 -9.28
CA LYS A 103 14.42 15.82 -8.90
C LYS A 103 14.75 17.08 -8.10
N GLU A 104 14.21 18.22 -8.50
CA GLU A 104 14.37 19.47 -7.77
C GLU A 104 13.73 19.39 -6.39
N TRP A 105 12.51 18.84 -6.31
CA TRP A 105 11.79 18.67 -5.06
C TRP A 105 12.57 17.78 -4.06
N ILE A 106 13.10 16.63 -4.49
CA ILE A 106 13.95 15.76 -3.66
C ILE A 106 15.25 16.47 -3.23
N LYS A 107 15.84 17.25 -4.11
CA LYS A 107 17.06 18.02 -3.80
C LYS A 107 16.81 19.09 -2.74
N GLU A 108 15.65 19.75 -2.80
CA GLU A 108 15.29 20.83 -1.88
C GLU A 108 14.85 20.28 -0.51
N HIS A 109 14.02 19.25 -0.48
CA HIS A 109 13.37 18.78 0.75
C HIS A 109 14.00 17.51 1.35
N GLY A 110 14.95 16.89 0.65
CA GLY A 110 15.57 15.61 1.05
C GLY A 110 14.78 14.40 0.57
N ASN A 111 15.38 13.22 0.75
CA ASN A 111 14.80 11.96 0.31
C ASN A 111 14.48 11.04 1.49
N PRO A 112 13.21 10.83 1.88
CA PRO A 112 12.82 9.89 2.92
C PRO A 112 12.80 8.44 2.45
N PHE A 113 12.77 8.21 1.13
CA PHE A 113 12.48 6.93 0.53
C PHE A 113 13.71 6.02 0.40
N GLU A 114 13.56 4.76 0.73
CA GLU A 114 14.53 3.69 0.43
C GLU A 114 14.57 3.42 -1.07
N ARG A 115 13.40 3.36 -1.69
CA ARG A 115 13.18 3.20 -3.12
C ARG A 115 12.10 4.15 -3.61
N ILE A 116 12.20 4.55 -4.86
CA ILE A 116 11.22 5.41 -5.52
C ILE A 116 10.80 4.76 -6.82
N LEU A 117 9.51 4.58 -6.99
CA LEU A 117 8.90 4.09 -8.21
C LEU A 117 8.30 5.26 -8.97
N ARG A 118 8.37 5.21 -10.29
CA ARG A 118 7.67 6.16 -11.15
C ARG A 118 6.34 5.53 -11.58
N ASP A 119 5.26 6.24 -11.37
CA ASP A 119 3.93 5.76 -11.67
C ASP A 119 3.19 6.70 -12.62
N ASP A 120 2.79 6.17 -13.78
CA ASP A 120 1.94 6.84 -14.75
C ASP A 120 0.44 6.77 -14.39
N GLY A 121 0.13 6.07 -13.32
CA GLY A 121 -1.20 5.81 -12.81
C GLY A 121 -1.56 4.32 -12.75
N THR A 122 -0.69 3.43 -13.24
CA THR A 122 -0.92 1.98 -13.26
C THR A 122 -0.90 1.41 -11.84
N ILE A 123 0.16 1.67 -11.08
CA ILE A 123 0.27 1.22 -9.67
C ILE A 123 -0.84 1.85 -8.83
N ALA A 124 -1.09 3.15 -9.04
CA ALA A 124 -2.14 3.88 -8.34
C ALA A 124 -3.53 3.27 -8.56
N TYR A 125 -3.85 2.90 -9.81
CA TYR A 125 -5.12 2.27 -10.15
C TYR A 125 -5.30 0.92 -9.46
N GLU A 126 -4.30 0.04 -9.54
CA GLU A 126 -4.34 -1.29 -8.94
C GLU A 126 -4.42 -1.24 -7.40
N MET A 127 -3.71 -0.29 -6.78
CA MET A 127 -3.79 -0.06 -5.34
C MET A 127 -5.05 0.70 -4.89
N GLY A 128 -5.89 1.12 -5.83
CA GLY A 128 -7.12 1.86 -5.52
C GLY A 128 -6.82 3.23 -4.89
N LEU A 129 -5.81 3.93 -5.42
CA LEU A 129 -5.48 5.29 -5.01
C LEU A 129 -6.66 6.22 -5.30
N ILE A 130 -7.01 7.04 -4.31
CA ILE A 130 -8.03 8.10 -4.49
C ILE A 130 -7.35 9.42 -4.85
N GLY A 131 -6.18 9.68 -4.27
CA GLY A 131 -5.41 10.88 -4.53
C GLY A 131 -4.15 10.92 -3.68
N VAL A 132 -3.25 11.87 -3.99
CA VAL A 132 -1.99 12.04 -3.22
C VAL A 132 -2.14 13.16 -2.19
N PRO A 133 -1.53 13.02 -0.99
CA PRO A 133 -0.80 11.84 -0.55
C PRO A 133 -1.73 10.71 -0.06
N GLU A 134 -1.25 9.50 -0.19
CA GLU A 134 -1.90 8.32 0.41
C GLU A 134 -0.82 7.35 0.86
N THR A 135 -0.96 6.83 2.09
CA THR A 135 0.07 6.01 2.73
C THR A 135 -0.49 4.66 3.16
N TYR A 136 0.25 3.60 2.83
CA TYR A 136 -0.05 2.22 3.16
C TYR A 136 1.01 1.68 4.12
N PHE A 137 0.57 1.15 5.24
CA PHE A 137 1.41 0.46 6.22
C PHE A 137 1.32 -1.04 5.98
N ILE A 138 2.44 -1.65 5.62
CA ILE A 138 2.51 -3.06 5.23
C ILE A 138 3.20 -3.85 6.34
N VAL A 139 2.54 -4.92 6.81
CA VAL A 139 3.09 -5.86 7.78
C VAL A 139 2.92 -7.27 7.24
N ASN A 140 4.02 -8.03 7.16
CA ASN A 140 4.03 -9.39 6.62
C ASN A 140 3.29 -9.47 5.26
N LYS A 141 3.61 -8.53 4.35
CA LYS A 141 3.02 -8.41 3.00
C LYS A 141 1.54 -8.01 2.96
N ASN A 142 0.94 -7.72 4.09
CA ASN A 142 -0.47 -7.33 4.16
C ASN A 142 -0.64 -5.86 4.48
N ILE A 143 -1.58 -5.19 3.81
CA ILE A 143 -1.97 -3.81 4.15
C ILE A 143 -2.69 -3.84 5.50
N GLN A 144 -2.04 -3.31 6.52
CA GLN A 144 -2.63 -3.19 7.87
C GLN A 144 -3.42 -1.91 8.05
N LYS A 145 -2.92 -0.81 7.46
CA LYS A 145 -3.55 0.50 7.55
C LYS A 145 -3.35 1.26 6.25
N LYS A 146 -4.37 1.96 5.83
CA LYS A 146 -4.36 2.89 4.69
C LYS A 146 -4.79 4.26 5.20
N ILE A 147 -4.01 5.30 4.92
CA ILE A 147 -4.34 6.68 5.26
C ILE A 147 -4.47 7.48 3.98
N GLN A 148 -5.61 8.13 3.84
CA GLN A 148 -5.92 9.04 2.73
C GLN A 148 -5.71 10.48 3.20
N GLY A 149 -4.91 11.24 2.46
CA GLY A 149 -4.48 12.57 2.86
C GLY A 149 -3.15 12.55 3.63
N PRO A 150 -2.69 13.73 4.10
CA PRO A 150 -1.40 13.84 4.76
C PRO A 150 -1.34 13.07 6.08
N LEU A 151 -0.18 12.49 6.35
CA LEU A 151 0.11 11.85 7.64
C LEU A 151 0.21 12.89 8.76
N PHE A 152 -0.27 12.50 9.94
CA PHE A 152 -0.06 13.20 11.20
C PHE A 152 0.73 12.33 12.17
N TYR A 153 1.28 12.94 13.22
CA TYR A 153 2.11 12.22 14.20
C TYR A 153 1.35 11.06 14.86
N GLU A 154 0.08 11.24 15.15
CA GLU A 154 -0.80 10.24 15.75
C GLU A 154 -0.97 8.99 14.87
N ASP A 155 -0.75 9.15 13.57
CA ASP A 155 -0.84 8.03 12.62
C ASP A 155 0.34 7.09 12.71
N ILE A 156 1.49 7.58 13.14
CA ILE A 156 2.78 6.87 13.09
C ILE A 156 3.35 6.57 14.48
N GLU A 157 2.87 7.20 15.56
CA GLU A 157 3.44 7.06 16.90
C GLU A 157 3.59 5.61 17.37
N GLN A 158 2.67 4.73 16.96
CA GLN A 158 2.72 3.30 17.31
C GLN A 158 3.83 2.52 16.57
N TYR A 159 4.46 3.13 15.55
CA TYR A 159 5.52 2.51 14.74
C TYR A 159 6.90 3.10 15.03
N LEU A 160 6.95 4.21 15.80
CA LEU A 160 8.17 4.87 16.26
C LEU A 160 8.65 4.31 17.60
#